data_e2cd16499a8657573986d5527399d86e
#
_entry.id   e2cd16499a8657573986d5527399d86e
#
_cell.length_a   1.000
_cell.length_b   1.000
_cell.length_c   1.000
_cell.angle_alpha   90.00
_cell.angle_beta   90.00
_cell.angle_gamma   90.00
#
_symmetry.space_group_name_H-M   'P 1'
#
loop_
_entity.id
_entity.type
_entity.pdbx_description
1 polymer ?
#
loop_
_entity_poly.entity_id
_entity_poly.type
_entity_poly.pdbx_seq_one_letter_code
_entity_poly.pdbx_strand_id
1 'polypeptide(L)'
;MKTRKTRIWMAAVLAAVVLFFWLEESLLRGVSQKFPPHESFKLLARVISLVRSEYIEDPEPRGTMEGAFQGLVGSLDILSSYLDKPSTAKYLQPQKPALKDIGLVLLKHYGIFPVVVGLIKDSPAEKAGIKAGDSITALDDKSTLVWSLSEINLYLKDNEKKVVKLRVVHDNATKEIPLERADIYPQSVSFAPLKDTAGMVKIHHLYPPLIKEFKANVLPRLKSQKGPLVLDLRNCCEGDLEEARKFLNVFLKSAKIGYLEKREGSKDVLACREEAGLENLPLVVWVNPATMGPSEMVAAVLKDFKRAKIIGSPTPGLAARQDLFSLEGGDALLLTTGVFCLNSGEKIWGKGVRTDIKLGADEQEEKTYIAKTIGLISGS
;
A
#
# COMPACT_ATOMS: atom_id res chain seq x y z
N MET A 1 -19.25 58.03 -41.52
CA MET A 1 -19.98 57.71 -40.27
C MET A 1 -20.13 56.20 -39.95
N LYS A 2 -20.06 55.29 -40.93
CA LYS A 2 -20.21 53.81 -40.69
C LYS A 2 -19.06 53.17 -39.89
N THR A 3 -17.83 53.63 -40.04
CA THR A 3 -16.62 52.99 -39.38
C THR A 3 -16.52 53.20 -37.87
N ARG A 4 -17.10 54.28 -37.32
CA ARG A 4 -17.04 54.57 -35.88
C ARG A 4 -18.01 53.71 -35.08
N LYS A 5 -19.21 53.42 -35.64
CA LYS A 5 -20.20 52.54 -35.00
C LYS A 5 -19.72 51.09 -34.97
N THR A 6 -19.04 50.60 -36.02
CA THR A 6 -18.53 49.22 -36.09
C THR A 6 -17.39 49.00 -35.08
N ARG A 7 -16.52 50.01 -34.86
CA ARG A 7 -15.45 49.92 -33.84
C ARG A 7 -16.00 49.90 -32.42
N ILE A 8 -17.07 50.67 -32.15
CA ILE A 8 -17.73 50.68 -30.84
C ILE A 8 -18.41 49.32 -30.58
N TRP A 9 -19.04 48.74 -31.60
CA TRP A 9 -19.67 47.40 -31.52
C TRP A 9 -18.63 46.28 -31.28
N MET A 10 -17.49 46.31 -31.97
CA MET A 10 -16.42 45.36 -31.75
C MET A 10 -15.82 45.49 -30.36
N ALA A 11 -15.64 46.71 -29.86
CA ALA A 11 -15.15 46.92 -28.50
C ALA A 11 -16.14 46.44 -27.44
N ALA A 12 -17.43 46.60 -27.65
CA ALA A 12 -18.48 46.10 -26.76
C ALA A 12 -18.55 44.55 -26.75
N VAL A 13 -18.41 43.91 -27.91
CA VAL A 13 -18.34 42.44 -28.01
C VAL A 13 -17.09 41.88 -27.33
N LEU A 14 -15.93 42.53 -27.54
CA LEU A 14 -14.70 42.11 -26.88
C LEU A 14 -14.78 42.25 -25.34
N ALA A 15 -15.38 43.37 -24.87
CA ALA A 15 -15.61 43.56 -23.44
C ALA A 15 -16.59 42.55 -22.86
N ALA A 16 -17.65 42.17 -23.61
CA ALA A 16 -18.59 41.15 -23.19
C ALA A 16 -17.95 39.73 -23.12
N VAL A 17 -17.07 39.40 -24.07
CA VAL A 17 -16.31 38.15 -24.08
C VAL A 17 -15.33 38.11 -22.91
N VAL A 18 -14.58 39.19 -22.63
CA VAL A 18 -13.69 39.28 -21.48
C VAL A 18 -14.46 39.18 -20.16
N LEU A 19 -15.63 39.82 -20.08
CA LEU A 19 -16.48 39.74 -18.89
C LEU A 19 -17.05 38.33 -18.69
N PHE A 20 -17.39 37.63 -19.78
CA PHE A 20 -17.87 36.25 -19.74
C PHE A 20 -16.78 35.29 -19.23
N PHE A 21 -15.55 35.39 -19.73
CA PHE A 21 -14.42 34.60 -19.22
C PHE A 21 -14.10 34.94 -17.77
N TRP A 22 -14.21 36.21 -17.37
CA TRP A 22 -14.01 36.64 -15.98
C TRP A 22 -15.10 36.10 -15.04
N LEU A 23 -16.35 36.04 -15.50
CA LEU A 23 -17.46 35.44 -14.76
C LEU A 23 -17.31 33.90 -14.65
N GLU A 24 -16.91 33.24 -15.74
CA GLU A 24 -16.63 31.81 -15.68
C GLU A 24 -15.49 31.45 -14.71
N GLU A 25 -14.42 32.22 -14.76
CA GLU A 25 -13.29 32.02 -13.82
C GLU A 25 -13.68 32.31 -12.37
N SER A 26 -14.55 33.30 -12.13
CA SER A 26 -15.04 33.63 -10.78
C SER A 26 -16.07 32.62 -10.29
N LEU A 27 -16.93 32.07 -11.16
CA LEU A 27 -17.89 30.99 -10.85
C LEU A 27 -17.16 29.66 -10.58
N LEU A 28 -16.13 29.33 -11.34
CA LEU A 28 -15.30 28.16 -11.11
C LEU A 28 -14.47 28.25 -9.81
N ARG A 29 -14.03 29.45 -9.45
CA ARG A 29 -13.38 29.70 -8.14
C ARG A 29 -14.39 29.67 -6.98
N GLY A 30 -15.64 30.01 -7.19
CA GLY A 30 -16.71 30.00 -6.18
C GLY A 30 -17.17 28.58 -5.76
N VAL A 31 -16.97 27.55 -6.61
CA VAL A 31 -17.34 26.15 -6.31
C VAL A 31 -16.30 25.46 -5.39
N SER A 32 -15.15 26.07 -5.15
CA SER A 32 -14.12 25.59 -4.22
C SER A 32 -14.15 26.31 -2.86
N GLN A 33 -15.27 26.82 -2.41
CA GLN A 33 -15.41 27.27 -1.00
C GLN A 33 -15.55 26.07 -0.06
N LYS A 34 -14.49 25.32 0.04
CA LYS A 34 -14.15 24.58 1.26
C LYS A 34 -13.90 25.61 2.36
N PHE A 35 -14.49 25.40 3.53
CA PHE A 35 -14.37 26.20 4.73
C PHE A 35 -13.02 26.95 4.80
N PRO A 36 -13.00 28.28 4.94
CA PRO A 36 -11.74 29.01 5.02
C PRO A 36 -10.93 28.44 6.20
N PRO A 37 -9.63 28.18 6.03
CA PRO A 37 -8.78 27.55 7.06
C PRO A 37 -8.95 28.21 8.44
N HIS A 38 -9.14 29.51 8.47
CA HIS A 38 -9.33 30.30 9.67
C HIS A 38 -10.60 29.93 10.49
N GLU A 39 -11.72 29.54 9.87
CA GLU A 39 -12.93 29.11 10.59
C GLU A 39 -12.75 27.71 11.20
N SER A 40 -12.11 26.81 10.47
CA SER A 40 -11.78 25.47 10.95
C SER A 40 -10.82 25.54 12.15
N PHE A 41 -9.83 26.44 12.13
CA PHE A 41 -8.93 26.65 13.27
C PHE A 41 -9.66 27.24 14.49
N LYS A 42 -10.58 28.19 14.29
CA LYS A 42 -11.41 28.72 15.40
C LYS A 42 -12.27 27.63 16.03
N LEU A 43 -12.87 26.79 15.20
CA LEU A 43 -13.67 25.67 15.70
C LEU A 43 -12.81 24.70 16.50
N LEU A 44 -11.66 24.28 15.99
CA LEU A 44 -10.73 23.39 16.68
C LEU A 44 -10.27 24.00 18.02
N ALA A 45 -9.88 25.26 18.04
CA ALA A 45 -9.48 25.97 19.26
C ALA A 45 -10.65 26.04 20.28
N ARG A 46 -11.88 26.24 19.80
CA ARG A 46 -13.08 26.22 20.66
C ARG A 46 -13.34 24.85 21.27
N VAL A 47 -13.21 23.79 20.48
CA VAL A 47 -13.34 22.41 20.97
C VAL A 47 -12.30 22.12 22.04
N ILE A 48 -11.03 22.45 21.79
CA ILE A 48 -9.94 22.26 22.77
C ILE A 48 -10.23 23.04 24.06
N SER A 49 -10.69 24.31 23.94
CA SER A 49 -11.04 25.14 25.10
C SER A 49 -12.18 24.51 25.92
N LEU A 50 -13.23 24.03 25.26
CA LEU A 50 -14.37 23.37 25.94
C LEU A 50 -13.95 22.08 26.63
N VAL A 51 -13.13 21.25 25.98
CA VAL A 51 -12.61 20.03 26.60
C VAL A 51 -11.81 20.37 27.87
N ARG A 52 -11.00 21.42 27.84
CA ARG A 52 -10.22 21.85 29.01
C ARG A 52 -11.04 22.47 30.13
N SER A 53 -12.16 23.14 29.83
CA SER A 53 -12.96 23.85 30.84
C SER A 53 -14.10 23.01 31.40
N GLU A 54 -14.66 22.08 30.62
CA GLU A 54 -15.91 21.40 30.96
C GLU A 54 -15.73 19.89 31.22
N TYR A 55 -14.60 19.28 30.78
CA TYR A 55 -14.39 17.87 31.04
C TYR A 55 -14.17 17.60 32.53
N ILE A 56 -14.77 16.50 33.03
CA ILE A 56 -14.83 16.17 34.47
C ILE A 56 -13.47 15.97 35.14
N GLU A 57 -12.46 15.59 34.35
CA GLU A 57 -11.08 15.37 34.79
C GLU A 57 -10.14 16.28 34.01
N ASP A 58 -8.98 16.60 34.57
CA ASP A 58 -7.94 17.35 33.82
C ASP A 58 -7.41 16.48 32.68
N PRO A 59 -7.71 16.78 31.40
CA PRO A 59 -7.24 15.96 30.30
C PRO A 59 -5.73 16.09 30.17
N GLU A 60 -5.05 14.97 29.95
CA GLU A 60 -3.62 14.98 29.61
C GLU A 60 -3.43 15.69 28.25
N PRO A 61 -2.74 16.86 28.22
CA PRO A 61 -2.76 17.73 27.06
C PRO A 61 -2.14 17.10 25.82
N ARG A 62 -1.06 16.33 26.00
CA ARG A 62 -0.32 15.70 24.91
C ARG A 62 -1.14 14.58 24.29
N GLY A 63 -1.63 13.63 25.08
CA GLY A 63 -2.40 12.49 24.57
C GLY A 63 -3.71 12.93 23.88
N THR A 64 -4.37 13.98 24.39
CA THR A 64 -5.57 14.55 23.78
C THR A 64 -5.25 15.11 22.39
N MET A 65 -4.12 15.82 22.23
CA MET A 65 -3.70 16.37 20.94
C MET A 65 -3.22 15.29 19.97
N GLU A 66 -2.47 14.31 20.45
CA GLU A 66 -2.05 13.15 19.64
C GLU A 66 -3.27 12.41 19.08
N GLY A 67 -4.30 12.16 19.90
CA GLY A 67 -5.56 11.57 19.45
C GLY A 67 -6.28 12.39 18.37
N ALA A 68 -6.26 13.73 18.50
CA ALA A 68 -6.82 14.62 17.48
C ALA A 68 -6.04 14.56 16.16
N PHE A 69 -4.70 14.52 16.21
CA PHE A 69 -3.85 14.39 15.02
C PHE A 69 -3.99 13.00 14.37
N GLN A 70 -4.05 11.94 15.16
CA GLN A 70 -4.33 10.58 14.67
C GLN A 70 -5.67 10.53 13.93
N GLY A 71 -6.72 11.14 14.50
CA GLY A 71 -8.03 11.23 13.86
C GLY A 71 -8.01 12.01 12.56
N LEU A 72 -7.36 13.19 12.56
CA LEU A 72 -7.23 14.03 11.38
C LEU A 72 -6.51 13.33 10.23
N VAL A 73 -5.35 12.73 10.51
CA VAL A 73 -4.52 12.10 9.47
C VAL A 73 -5.08 10.74 9.06
N GLY A 74 -5.54 9.93 10.02
CA GLY A 74 -6.12 8.62 9.76
C GLY A 74 -7.43 8.67 8.97
N SER A 75 -8.13 9.81 8.94
CA SER A 75 -9.32 10.01 8.12
C SER A 75 -9.02 10.26 6.63
N LEU A 76 -7.76 10.52 6.25
CA LEU A 76 -7.38 10.80 4.87
C LEU A 76 -7.38 9.51 4.03
N ASP A 77 -6.66 8.52 4.49
CA ASP A 77 -6.54 7.21 3.84
C ASP A 77 -5.95 6.15 4.81
N ILE A 78 -5.86 4.90 4.32
CA ILE A 78 -5.42 3.75 5.11
C ILE A 78 -3.91 3.74 5.41
N LEU A 79 -3.10 4.48 4.65
CA LEU A 79 -1.64 4.49 4.77
C LEU A 79 -1.13 5.71 5.52
N SER A 80 -1.84 6.86 5.44
CA SER A 80 -1.43 8.09 6.11
C SER A 80 -1.54 7.97 7.62
N SER A 81 -0.55 8.47 8.35
CA SER A 81 -0.42 8.33 9.81
C SER A 81 0.19 9.57 10.44
N TYR A 82 -0.29 9.94 11.63
CA TYR A 82 0.50 10.72 12.57
C TYR A 82 1.38 9.76 13.36
N LEU A 83 2.66 10.05 13.51
CA LEU A 83 3.63 9.31 14.28
C LEU A 83 4.13 10.17 15.42
N ASP A 84 3.98 9.70 16.66
CA ASP A 84 4.62 10.31 17.82
C ASP A 84 6.14 10.17 17.74
N LYS A 85 6.86 10.87 18.58
CA LYS A 85 8.34 10.87 18.60
C LYS A 85 8.95 9.46 18.69
N PRO A 86 8.50 8.54 19.56
CA PRO A 86 8.98 7.16 19.58
C PRO A 86 8.72 6.41 18.27
N SER A 87 7.53 6.51 17.71
CA SER A 87 7.15 5.86 16.46
C SER A 87 7.91 6.45 15.26
N THR A 88 8.13 7.77 15.24
CA THR A 88 8.97 8.45 14.26
C THR A 88 10.41 7.94 14.30
N ALA A 89 10.99 7.83 15.48
CA ALA A 89 12.34 7.31 15.65
C ALA A 89 12.46 5.85 15.15
N LYS A 90 11.46 5.02 15.42
CA LYS A 90 11.41 3.63 14.90
C LYS A 90 11.25 3.59 13.39
N TYR A 91 10.38 4.44 12.83
CA TYR A 91 10.16 4.51 11.37
C TYR A 91 11.42 4.91 10.60
N LEU A 92 12.21 5.84 11.16
CA LEU A 92 13.47 6.32 10.56
C LEU A 92 14.62 5.31 10.65
N GLN A 93 14.50 4.26 11.47
CA GLN A 93 15.50 3.20 11.48
C GLN A 93 15.56 2.53 10.10
N PRO A 94 16.77 2.13 9.64
CA PRO A 94 16.88 1.43 8.37
C PRO A 94 15.95 0.21 8.35
N GLN A 95 15.06 0.17 7.38
CA GLN A 95 14.18 -0.97 7.15
C GLN A 95 15.06 -2.19 6.82
N LYS A 96 15.37 -3.00 7.82
CA LYS A 96 16.10 -4.25 7.64
C LYS A 96 15.10 -5.37 7.45
N PRO A 97 15.26 -6.22 6.42
CA PRO A 97 14.39 -7.40 6.23
C PRO A 97 14.39 -8.35 7.43
N ALA A 98 15.43 -8.29 8.28
CA ALA A 98 15.64 -9.14 9.44
C ALA A 98 15.02 -8.58 10.75
N LEU A 99 13.98 -7.75 10.67
CA LEU A 99 13.25 -7.38 11.88
C LEU A 99 12.42 -8.58 12.35
N LYS A 100 12.48 -8.86 13.64
CA LYS A 100 11.63 -9.87 14.25
C LYS A 100 10.19 -9.42 14.22
N ASP A 101 9.31 -10.30 13.78
CA ASP A 101 7.88 -10.04 13.62
C ASP A 101 7.11 -11.30 14.05
N ILE A 102 5.82 -11.20 14.14
CA ILE A 102 4.91 -12.32 14.41
C ILE A 102 4.27 -12.88 13.13
N GLY A 103 4.37 -12.19 11.99
CA GLY A 103 3.95 -12.64 10.67
C GLY A 103 2.49 -12.42 10.32
N LEU A 104 1.86 -11.37 10.86
CA LEU A 104 0.52 -10.93 10.45
C LEU A 104 0.60 -9.97 9.27
N VAL A 105 -0.27 -10.16 8.29
CA VAL A 105 -0.56 -9.14 7.27
C VAL A 105 -1.93 -8.56 7.57
N LEU A 106 -1.97 -7.27 7.88
CA LEU A 106 -3.16 -6.58 8.38
C LEU A 106 -3.67 -5.57 7.36
N LEU A 107 -4.99 -5.41 7.33
CA LEU A 107 -5.68 -4.30 6.68
C LEU A 107 -6.48 -3.55 7.73
N LYS A 108 -6.44 -2.21 7.70
CA LYS A 108 -7.09 -1.40 8.70
C LYS A 108 -7.55 -0.06 8.16
N HIS A 109 -8.81 0.30 8.44
CA HIS A 109 -9.32 1.66 8.28
C HIS A 109 -9.41 2.34 9.65
N TYR A 110 -9.31 3.66 9.69
CA TYR A 110 -9.43 4.42 10.94
C TYR A 110 -10.79 4.15 11.62
N GLY A 111 -10.77 4.00 12.95
CA GLY A 111 -11.97 3.72 13.74
C GLY A 111 -12.52 2.29 13.62
N ILE A 112 -11.81 1.38 12.93
CA ILE A 112 -12.17 -0.04 12.83
C ILE A 112 -10.98 -0.87 13.30
N PHE A 113 -11.20 -2.01 13.93
CA PHE A 113 -10.11 -2.92 14.29
C PHE A 113 -9.41 -3.49 13.06
N PRO A 114 -8.08 -3.67 13.10
CA PRO A 114 -7.36 -4.32 12.01
C PRO A 114 -7.82 -5.76 11.81
N VAL A 115 -7.95 -6.14 10.54
CA VAL A 115 -8.33 -7.48 10.12
C VAL A 115 -7.11 -8.18 9.52
N VAL A 116 -6.90 -9.44 9.89
CA VAL A 116 -5.89 -10.30 9.30
C VAL A 116 -6.32 -10.66 7.87
N VAL A 117 -5.54 -10.28 6.87
CA VAL A 117 -5.82 -10.62 5.45
C VAL A 117 -4.84 -11.63 4.89
N GLY A 118 -3.80 -11.95 5.65
CA GLY A 118 -2.81 -12.98 5.31
C GLY A 118 -1.88 -13.26 6.48
N LEU A 119 -1.14 -14.33 6.33
CA LEU A 119 -0.14 -14.78 7.30
C LEU A 119 1.14 -15.18 6.56
N ILE A 120 2.27 -14.86 7.17
CA ILE A 120 3.55 -15.33 6.67
C ILE A 120 3.69 -16.80 7.07
N LYS A 121 4.03 -17.64 6.09
CA LYS A 121 4.20 -19.07 6.28
C LYS A 121 5.24 -19.37 7.37
N ASP A 122 4.94 -20.35 8.20
CA ASP A 122 5.78 -20.81 9.34
C ASP A 122 6.00 -19.74 10.43
N SER A 123 5.26 -18.62 10.39
CA SER A 123 5.35 -17.54 11.38
C SER A 123 4.75 -17.95 12.74
N PRO A 124 5.07 -17.20 13.82
CA PRO A 124 4.45 -17.39 15.13
C PRO A 124 2.93 -17.27 15.09
N ALA A 125 2.37 -16.32 14.32
CA ALA A 125 0.92 -16.12 14.20
C ALA A 125 0.23 -17.32 13.51
N GLU A 126 0.82 -17.83 12.43
CA GLU A 126 0.28 -19.01 11.74
C GLU A 126 0.31 -20.25 12.63
N LYS A 127 1.44 -20.49 13.33
CA LYS A 127 1.59 -21.61 14.28
C LYS A 127 0.62 -21.54 15.47
N ALA A 128 0.24 -20.32 15.87
CA ALA A 128 -0.76 -20.10 16.91
C ALA A 128 -2.22 -20.30 16.45
N GLY A 129 -2.42 -20.57 15.16
CA GLY A 129 -3.75 -20.85 14.59
C GLY A 129 -4.58 -19.59 14.29
N ILE A 130 -3.95 -18.41 14.20
CA ILE A 130 -4.60 -17.20 13.71
C ILE A 130 -4.93 -17.41 12.22
N LYS A 131 -6.05 -16.84 11.76
CA LYS A 131 -6.55 -17.03 10.39
C LYS A 131 -6.87 -15.69 9.72
N ALA A 132 -6.89 -15.69 8.38
CA ALA A 132 -7.47 -14.57 7.64
C ALA A 132 -8.95 -14.41 8.03
N GLY A 133 -9.37 -13.15 8.23
CA GLY A 133 -10.68 -12.78 8.77
C GLY A 133 -10.67 -12.45 10.27
N ASP A 134 -9.67 -12.87 11.02
CA ASP A 134 -9.55 -12.53 12.44
C ASP A 134 -9.35 -11.02 12.64
N SER A 135 -9.95 -10.48 13.68
CA SER A 135 -9.74 -9.08 14.10
C SER A 135 -8.80 -9.00 15.29
N ILE A 136 -7.83 -8.10 15.22
CA ILE A 136 -6.88 -7.85 16.32
C ILE A 136 -7.35 -6.63 17.11
N THR A 137 -7.96 -6.83 18.27
CA THR A 137 -8.59 -5.75 19.03
C THR A 137 -7.67 -5.07 20.04
N ALA A 138 -6.60 -5.73 20.46
CA ALA A 138 -5.57 -5.14 21.31
C ALA A 138 -4.20 -5.78 21.10
N LEU A 139 -3.17 -5.00 21.40
CA LEU A 139 -1.76 -5.40 21.50
C LEU A 139 -1.23 -4.98 22.87
N ASP A 140 -0.75 -5.93 23.70
CA ASP A 140 -0.30 -5.68 25.08
C ASP A 140 -1.28 -4.81 25.87
N ASP A 141 -2.57 -5.18 25.87
CA ASP A 141 -3.70 -4.50 26.53
C ASP A 141 -4.04 -3.10 25.97
N LYS A 142 -3.37 -2.60 24.95
CA LYS A 142 -3.69 -1.36 24.24
C LYS A 142 -4.64 -1.63 23.08
N SER A 143 -5.78 -0.94 23.05
CA SER A 143 -6.74 -1.05 21.95
C SER A 143 -6.12 -0.59 20.63
N THR A 144 -6.33 -1.37 19.57
CA THR A 144 -5.87 -1.04 18.22
C THR A 144 -6.87 -0.17 17.44
N LEU A 145 -8.00 0.19 18.06
CA LEU A 145 -9.13 0.86 17.37
C LEU A 145 -8.72 2.19 16.72
N VAL A 146 -7.95 2.99 17.43
CA VAL A 146 -7.53 4.34 17.00
C VAL A 146 -6.11 4.38 16.40
N TRP A 147 -5.33 3.31 16.54
CA TRP A 147 -4.00 3.26 15.96
C TRP A 147 -4.07 3.18 14.43
N SER A 148 -3.16 3.80 13.76
CA SER A 148 -2.97 3.63 12.31
C SER A 148 -2.36 2.26 11.98
N LEU A 149 -2.47 1.84 10.72
CA LEU A 149 -1.81 0.62 10.26
C LEU A 149 -0.28 0.70 10.44
N SER A 150 0.30 1.88 10.19
CA SER A 150 1.75 2.10 10.36
C SER A 150 2.19 1.96 11.82
N GLU A 151 1.45 2.53 12.78
CA GLU A 151 1.75 2.38 14.22
C GLU A 151 1.67 0.92 14.66
N ILE A 152 0.64 0.20 14.20
CA ILE A 152 0.50 -1.23 14.50
C ILE A 152 1.69 -2.02 13.96
N ASN A 153 2.07 -1.81 12.69
CA ASN A 153 3.20 -2.49 12.08
C ASN A 153 4.52 -2.16 12.77
N LEU A 154 4.75 -0.89 13.15
CA LEU A 154 5.92 -0.49 13.94
C LEU A 154 5.97 -1.17 15.32
N TYR A 155 4.80 -1.31 15.96
CA TYR A 155 4.70 -1.99 17.24
C TYR A 155 4.97 -3.50 17.13
N LEU A 156 4.46 -4.15 16.09
CA LEU A 156 4.68 -5.58 15.85
C LEU A 156 6.15 -5.90 15.54
N LYS A 157 6.86 -4.98 14.90
CA LYS A 157 8.29 -5.09 14.56
C LYS A 157 9.25 -4.57 15.65
N ASP A 158 8.72 -4.26 16.83
CA ASP A 158 9.52 -3.74 17.94
C ASP A 158 10.43 -4.82 18.54
N ASN A 159 11.74 -4.68 18.37
CA ASN A 159 12.72 -5.63 18.86
C ASN A 159 13.03 -5.52 20.39
N GLU A 160 12.51 -4.48 21.06
CA GLU A 160 12.75 -4.29 22.50
C GLU A 160 12.00 -5.34 23.34
N LYS A 161 10.83 -5.77 22.85
CA LYS A 161 10.02 -6.79 23.50
C LYS A 161 10.07 -8.11 22.74
N LYS A 162 10.45 -9.19 23.43
CA LYS A 162 10.49 -10.53 22.84
C LYS A 162 9.10 -11.08 22.54
N VAL A 163 8.13 -10.80 23.40
CA VAL A 163 6.74 -11.32 23.32
C VAL A 163 5.78 -10.16 23.15
N VAL A 164 4.76 -10.36 22.36
CA VAL A 164 3.57 -9.48 22.23
C VAL A 164 2.31 -10.29 22.53
N LYS A 165 1.42 -9.74 23.35
CA LYS A 165 0.13 -10.33 23.69
C LYS A 165 -0.94 -9.77 22.75
N LEU A 166 -1.58 -10.63 21.96
CA LEU A 166 -2.65 -10.25 21.06
C LEU A 166 -4.02 -10.58 21.68
N ARG A 167 -4.99 -9.66 21.52
CA ARG A 167 -6.39 -9.99 21.71
C ARG A 167 -7.05 -10.15 20.35
N VAL A 168 -7.39 -11.39 20.03
CA VAL A 168 -7.91 -11.81 18.72
C VAL A 168 -9.38 -12.14 18.85
N VAL A 169 -10.19 -11.64 17.91
CA VAL A 169 -11.63 -11.99 17.79
C VAL A 169 -11.81 -12.80 16.51
N HIS A 170 -12.35 -14.01 16.65
CA HIS A 170 -12.74 -14.92 15.58
C HIS A 170 -14.15 -15.42 15.87
N ASP A 171 -15.09 -15.31 14.92
CA ASP A 171 -16.49 -15.76 15.05
C ASP A 171 -17.14 -15.38 16.38
N ASN A 172 -16.98 -14.12 16.79
CA ASN A 172 -17.45 -13.56 18.07
C ASN A 172 -16.78 -14.16 19.34
N ALA A 173 -15.81 -15.05 19.21
CA ALA A 173 -15.01 -15.54 20.32
C ALA A 173 -13.73 -14.71 20.47
N THR A 174 -13.45 -14.26 21.70
CA THR A 174 -12.22 -13.50 22.01
C THR A 174 -11.20 -14.45 22.64
N LYS A 175 -9.96 -14.37 22.16
CA LYS A 175 -8.80 -15.11 22.72
C LYS A 175 -7.64 -14.16 22.95
N GLU A 176 -6.89 -14.40 24.02
CA GLU A 176 -5.60 -13.75 24.26
C GLU A 176 -4.49 -14.73 23.90
N ILE A 177 -3.58 -14.31 23.03
CA ILE A 177 -2.55 -15.15 22.45
C ILE A 177 -1.21 -14.44 22.63
N PRO A 178 -0.32 -14.88 23.54
CA PRO A 178 1.04 -14.40 23.61
C PRO A 178 1.86 -15.01 22.46
N LEU A 179 2.54 -14.17 21.67
CA LEU A 179 3.39 -14.57 20.56
C LEU A 179 4.81 -14.07 20.74
N GLU A 180 5.78 -14.96 20.55
CA GLU A 180 7.19 -14.59 20.49
C GLU A 180 7.54 -14.13 19.07
N ARG A 181 8.21 -12.98 18.95
CA ARG A 181 8.69 -12.48 17.66
C ARG A 181 9.83 -13.33 17.12
N ALA A 182 9.82 -13.64 15.84
CA ALA A 182 10.80 -14.44 15.14
C ALA A 182 11.27 -13.77 13.84
N ASP A 183 12.40 -14.24 13.32
CA ASP A 183 12.87 -13.83 11.98
C ASP A 183 11.98 -14.52 10.92
N ILE A 184 11.04 -13.76 10.35
CA ILE A 184 10.05 -14.29 9.40
C ILE A 184 10.46 -14.16 7.93
N TYR A 185 11.44 -13.31 7.63
CA TYR A 185 11.95 -13.06 6.28
C TYR A 185 13.47 -13.25 6.19
N PRO A 186 13.97 -14.49 6.25
CA PRO A 186 15.41 -14.74 6.20
C PRO A 186 16.05 -14.41 4.83
N GLN A 187 15.22 -14.25 3.77
CA GLN A 187 15.62 -13.92 2.41
C GLN A 187 14.51 -13.18 1.67
N SER A 188 14.88 -12.34 0.68
CA SER A 188 13.91 -11.57 -0.10
C SER A 188 13.15 -12.43 -1.10
N VAL A 189 13.79 -13.49 -1.59
CA VAL A 189 13.27 -14.36 -2.65
C VAL A 189 13.68 -15.80 -2.44
N SER A 190 12.78 -16.72 -2.77
CA SER A 190 13.06 -18.16 -2.83
C SER A 190 12.60 -18.77 -4.15
N PHE A 191 13.25 -19.88 -4.53
CA PHE A 191 12.92 -20.64 -5.72
C PHE A 191 12.62 -22.09 -5.33
N ALA A 192 11.51 -22.62 -5.85
CA ALA A 192 11.16 -24.03 -5.74
C ALA A 192 10.72 -24.58 -7.10
N PRO A 193 11.03 -25.84 -7.44
CA PRO A 193 10.44 -26.49 -8.59
C PRO A 193 8.94 -26.71 -8.34
N LEU A 194 8.13 -26.48 -9.38
CA LEU A 194 6.71 -26.71 -9.36
C LEU A 194 6.39 -27.81 -10.37
N LYS A 195 6.32 -29.08 -9.93
CA LYS A 195 6.22 -30.26 -10.80
C LYS A 195 7.25 -30.27 -11.96
N ASP A 196 7.26 -31.27 -12.79
CA ASP A 196 8.36 -31.65 -13.69
C ASP A 196 8.85 -30.56 -14.68
N THR A 197 8.11 -29.48 -14.89
CA THR A 197 8.42 -28.49 -15.95
C THR A 197 8.34 -27.02 -15.55
N ALA A 198 7.71 -26.68 -14.44
CA ALA A 198 7.50 -25.28 -14.01
C ALA A 198 8.39 -24.92 -12.81
N GLY A 199 8.79 -23.66 -12.71
CA GLY A 199 9.45 -23.10 -11.54
C GLY A 199 8.54 -22.14 -10.79
N MET A 200 8.69 -22.05 -9.49
CA MET A 200 8.02 -21.05 -8.66
C MET A 200 9.05 -20.16 -8.00
N VAL A 201 8.90 -18.87 -8.17
CA VAL A 201 9.65 -17.82 -7.47
C VAL A 201 8.70 -17.15 -6.51
N LYS A 202 8.98 -17.28 -5.22
CA LYS A 202 8.27 -16.59 -4.16
C LYS A 202 9.01 -15.33 -3.79
N ILE A 203 8.34 -14.19 -3.86
CA ILE A 203 8.84 -12.91 -3.35
C ILE A 203 8.28 -12.72 -1.94
N HIS A 204 9.18 -12.56 -0.98
CA HIS A 204 8.81 -12.35 0.43
C HIS A 204 8.64 -10.86 0.75
N HIS A 205 9.53 -10.01 0.21
CA HIS A 205 9.45 -8.56 0.30
C HIS A 205 10.19 -7.91 -0.88
N LEU A 206 9.86 -6.66 -1.17
CA LEU A 206 10.45 -5.87 -2.26
C LEU A 206 11.40 -4.79 -1.71
N TYR A 207 12.23 -5.12 -0.72
CA TYR A 207 13.32 -4.26 -0.24
C TYR A 207 14.67 -4.70 -0.82
N PRO A 208 15.67 -3.81 -0.91
CA PRO A 208 17.05 -4.25 -1.14
C PRO A 208 17.46 -5.26 -0.04
N PRO A 209 18.15 -6.36 -0.37
CA PRO A 209 18.87 -6.64 -1.62
C PRO A 209 18.15 -7.58 -2.60
N LEU A 210 16.84 -7.50 -2.78
CA LEU A 210 16.04 -8.43 -3.61
C LEU A 210 16.70 -8.70 -4.99
N ILE A 211 17.04 -7.64 -5.74
CA ILE A 211 17.62 -7.80 -7.09
C ILE A 211 18.96 -8.53 -7.05
N LYS A 212 19.78 -8.26 -6.04
CA LYS A 212 21.07 -8.94 -5.87
C LYS A 212 20.85 -10.43 -5.58
N GLU A 213 19.96 -10.76 -4.66
CA GLU A 213 19.62 -12.14 -4.31
C GLU A 213 18.98 -12.88 -5.48
N PHE A 214 18.06 -12.24 -6.20
CA PHE A 214 17.41 -12.81 -7.37
C PHE A 214 18.43 -13.16 -8.46
N LYS A 215 19.34 -12.23 -8.79
CA LYS A 215 20.39 -12.45 -9.81
C LYS A 215 21.38 -13.55 -9.41
N ALA A 216 21.71 -13.65 -8.12
CA ALA A 216 22.66 -14.64 -7.63
C ALA A 216 22.03 -16.04 -7.50
N ASN A 217 20.84 -16.15 -6.96
CA ASN A 217 20.29 -17.42 -6.49
C ASN A 217 19.16 -17.98 -7.38
N VAL A 218 18.44 -17.12 -8.10
CA VAL A 218 17.24 -17.48 -8.86
C VAL A 218 17.49 -17.46 -10.36
N LEU A 219 18.02 -16.37 -10.90
CA LEU A 219 18.21 -16.19 -12.34
C LEU A 219 19.01 -17.29 -13.02
N PRO A 220 20.10 -17.85 -12.45
CA PRO A 220 20.82 -18.97 -13.07
C PRO A 220 19.96 -20.21 -13.23
N ARG A 221 19.08 -20.49 -12.28
CA ARG A 221 18.15 -21.64 -12.32
C ARG A 221 17.07 -21.44 -13.39
N LEU A 222 16.58 -20.22 -13.56
CA LEU A 222 15.56 -19.88 -14.56
C LEU A 222 16.10 -19.94 -15.99
N LYS A 223 17.39 -19.63 -16.22
CA LYS A 223 18.03 -19.74 -17.55
C LYS A 223 18.08 -21.16 -18.09
N SER A 224 18.12 -22.17 -17.22
CA SER A 224 18.10 -23.58 -17.58
C SER A 224 16.67 -24.16 -17.67
N GLN A 225 15.66 -23.40 -17.26
CA GLN A 225 14.27 -23.84 -17.23
C GLN A 225 13.60 -23.63 -18.59
N LYS A 226 12.91 -24.67 -19.07
CA LYS A 226 12.17 -24.62 -20.34
C LYS A 226 10.68 -24.39 -20.18
N GLY A 227 10.16 -24.57 -18.96
CA GLY A 227 8.73 -24.45 -18.65
C GLY A 227 8.36 -23.07 -18.11
N PRO A 228 7.05 -22.86 -17.83
CA PRO A 228 6.54 -21.60 -17.33
C PRO A 228 7.05 -21.29 -15.91
N LEU A 229 7.06 -19.99 -15.59
CA LEU A 229 7.41 -19.47 -14.29
C LEU A 229 6.16 -19.02 -13.56
N VAL A 230 6.00 -19.43 -12.32
CA VAL A 230 5.07 -18.84 -11.36
C VAL A 230 5.82 -17.81 -10.53
N LEU A 231 5.33 -16.55 -10.55
CA LEU A 231 5.75 -15.52 -9.61
C LEU A 231 4.71 -15.43 -8.49
N ASP A 232 5.04 -15.95 -7.32
CA ASP A 232 4.17 -15.93 -6.16
C ASP A 232 4.38 -14.63 -5.35
N LEU A 233 3.41 -13.72 -5.44
CA LEU A 233 3.34 -12.46 -4.69
C LEU A 233 2.34 -12.51 -3.52
N ARG A 234 1.76 -13.66 -3.21
CA ARG A 234 0.84 -13.81 -2.07
C ARG A 234 1.56 -13.44 -0.77
N ASN A 235 0.91 -12.69 0.08
CA ASN A 235 1.43 -12.20 1.37
C ASN A 235 2.69 -11.31 1.23
N CYS A 236 3.00 -10.80 0.04
CA CYS A 236 4.06 -9.83 -0.19
C CYS A 236 3.49 -8.41 0.01
N CYS A 237 3.60 -7.90 1.21
CA CYS A 237 3.01 -6.60 1.61
C CYS A 237 4.05 -5.52 1.91
N GLU A 238 5.34 -5.84 1.82
CA GLU A 238 6.43 -4.94 2.20
C GLU A 238 7.39 -4.69 1.04
N GLY A 239 7.91 -3.45 0.97
CA GLY A 239 8.88 -3.08 -0.05
C GLY A 239 8.85 -1.60 -0.39
N ASP A 240 9.70 -1.22 -1.34
CA ASP A 240 9.65 0.09 -1.98
C ASP A 240 9.35 -0.01 -3.48
N LEU A 241 8.80 1.08 -4.03
CA LEU A 241 8.40 1.14 -5.43
C LEU A 241 9.61 1.13 -6.38
N GLU A 242 10.77 1.61 -5.94
CA GLU A 242 11.97 1.64 -6.77
C GLU A 242 12.58 0.24 -6.90
N GLU A 243 12.61 -0.55 -5.83
CA GLU A 243 13.06 -1.94 -5.88
C GLU A 243 12.09 -2.79 -6.73
N ALA A 244 10.78 -2.56 -6.59
CA ALA A 244 9.77 -3.18 -7.46
C ALA A 244 9.96 -2.80 -8.93
N ARG A 245 10.27 -1.53 -9.25
CA ARG A 245 10.60 -1.07 -10.60
C ARG A 245 11.84 -1.76 -11.14
N LYS A 246 12.89 -1.87 -10.33
CA LYS A 246 14.12 -2.60 -10.70
C LYS A 246 13.82 -4.09 -10.94
N PHE A 247 12.96 -4.68 -10.13
CA PHE A 247 12.56 -6.08 -10.32
C PHE A 247 11.83 -6.30 -11.65
N LEU A 248 10.98 -5.36 -12.05
CA LEU A 248 10.30 -5.41 -13.36
C LEU A 248 11.27 -5.40 -14.55
N ASN A 249 12.49 -4.82 -14.42
CA ASN A 249 13.51 -4.87 -15.48
C ASN A 249 13.90 -6.29 -15.88
N VAL A 250 13.69 -7.28 -15.01
CA VAL A 250 13.98 -8.69 -15.30
C VAL A 250 13.03 -9.27 -16.35
N PHE A 251 11.81 -8.73 -16.43
CA PHE A 251 10.72 -9.23 -17.28
C PHE A 251 10.38 -8.30 -18.45
N LEU A 252 10.72 -7.02 -18.35
CA LEU A 252 10.36 -5.98 -19.31
C LEU A 252 11.59 -5.19 -19.75
N LYS A 253 11.76 -5.04 -21.06
CA LYS A 253 12.86 -4.31 -21.67
C LYS A 253 12.45 -2.87 -21.97
N SER A 254 13.25 -1.88 -21.49
CA SER A 254 13.14 -0.45 -21.84
C SER A 254 11.71 0.06 -22.05
N ALA A 255 10.85 -0.08 -21.06
CA ALA A 255 9.44 0.25 -21.15
C ALA A 255 9.02 1.29 -20.10
N LYS A 256 8.20 2.26 -20.51
CA LYS A 256 7.47 3.10 -19.56
C LYS A 256 6.38 2.24 -18.92
N ILE A 257 6.46 2.02 -17.59
CA ILE A 257 5.56 1.10 -16.88
C ILE A 257 4.37 1.82 -16.25
N GLY A 258 4.39 3.14 -16.16
CA GLY A 258 3.35 3.95 -15.55
C GLY A 258 3.93 5.24 -14.97
N TYR A 259 3.24 5.79 -13.99
CA TYR A 259 3.65 7.00 -13.29
C TYR A 259 3.05 7.06 -11.88
N LEU A 260 3.70 7.83 -11.01
CA LEU A 260 3.10 8.26 -9.75
C LEU A 260 2.37 9.58 -10.00
N GLU A 261 1.06 9.57 -9.85
CA GLU A 261 0.24 10.78 -9.85
C GLU A 261 0.31 11.42 -8.48
N LYS A 262 0.74 12.67 -8.44
CA LYS A 262 0.87 13.50 -7.25
C LYS A 262 -0.26 14.52 -7.19
N ARG A 263 -0.23 15.32 -6.12
CA ARG A 263 -1.12 16.48 -5.97
C ARG A 263 -1.05 17.38 -7.21
N GLU A 264 -2.18 17.99 -7.57
CA GLU A 264 -2.32 18.88 -8.73
C GLU A 264 -2.05 18.23 -10.09
N GLY A 265 -2.08 16.88 -10.13
CA GLY A 265 -1.95 16.11 -11.37
C GLY A 265 -0.53 16.00 -11.92
N SER A 266 0.50 16.45 -11.17
CA SER A 266 1.89 16.24 -11.57
C SER A 266 2.22 14.74 -11.57
N LYS A 267 3.12 14.31 -12.47
CA LYS A 267 3.39 12.90 -12.75
C LYS A 267 4.88 12.60 -12.71
N ASP A 268 5.29 11.68 -11.82
CA ASP A 268 6.64 11.11 -11.88
C ASP A 268 6.59 9.84 -12.71
N VAL A 269 7.20 9.88 -13.90
CA VAL A 269 7.19 8.74 -14.82
C VAL A 269 8.12 7.63 -14.31
N LEU A 270 7.59 6.41 -14.27
CA LEU A 270 8.33 5.21 -13.93
C LEU A 270 8.61 4.40 -15.21
N ALA A 271 9.86 4.00 -15.39
CA ALA A 271 10.29 3.24 -16.56
C ALA A 271 11.28 2.14 -16.20
N CYS A 272 11.18 1.01 -16.87
CA CYS A 272 12.22 0.00 -16.93
C CYS A 272 13.35 0.52 -17.82
N ARG A 273 14.59 0.30 -17.38
CA ARG A 273 15.81 0.64 -18.13
C ARG A 273 16.58 -0.66 -18.33
N GLU A 274 16.80 -1.04 -19.56
CA GLU A 274 17.59 -2.22 -19.99
C GLU A 274 17.59 -3.46 -19.05
N GLU A 275 17.93 -4.62 -19.54
CA GLU A 275 17.95 -5.92 -18.85
C GLU A 275 16.65 -6.69 -18.87
N ALA A 276 16.10 -7.10 -19.97
CA ALA A 276 15.23 -8.25 -19.86
C ALA A 276 16.07 -9.50 -20.12
N GLY A 277 16.02 -10.45 -19.22
CA GLY A 277 16.62 -11.78 -19.38
C GLY A 277 15.57 -12.86 -19.41
N LEU A 278 14.32 -12.50 -19.04
CA LEU A 278 13.18 -13.41 -18.91
C LEU A 278 11.95 -12.92 -19.71
N GLU A 279 12.15 -12.08 -20.72
CA GLU A 279 11.07 -11.51 -21.53
C GLU A 279 10.20 -12.53 -22.25
N ASN A 280 10.78 -13.70 -22.61
CA ASN A 280 10.08 -14.73 -23.37
C ASN A 280 9.61 -15.91 -22.51
N LEU A 281 9.93 -15.92 -21.21
CA LEU A 281 9.53 -17.03 -20.35
C LEU A 281 8.02 -16.92 -20.04
N PRO A 282 7.18 -17.93 -20.31
CA PRO A 282 5.78 -17.90 -19.94
C PRO A 282 5.62 -17.65 -18.44
N LEU A 283 4.78 -16.67 -18.06
CA LEU A 283 4.70 -16.16 -16.69
C LEU A 283 3.24 -16.18 -16.18
N VAL A 284 3.05 -16.71 -15.00
CA VAL A 284 1.82 -16.64 -14.21
C VAL A 284 2.13 -15.95 -12.89
N VAL A 285 1.29 -15.03 -12.45
CA VAL A 285 1.46 -14.33 -11.17
C VAL A 285 0.34 -14.75 -10.21
N TRP A 286 0.72 -15.15 -9.01
CA TRP A 286 -0.20 -15.44 -7.93
C TRP A 286 -0.33 -14.24 -6.99
N VAL A 287 -1.57 -13.86 -6.68
CA VAL A 287 -1.88 -12.76 -5.76
C VAL A 287 -2.99 -13.17 -4.78
N ASN A 288 -3.06 -12.46 -3.65
CA ASN A 288 -4.14 -12.59 -2.68
C ASN A 288 -4.42 -11.21 -2.01
N PRO A 289 -5.40 -11.09 -1.11
CA PRO A 289 -5.69 -9.82 -0.42
C PRO A 289 -4.53 -9.26 0.40
N ALA A 290 -3.52 -10.07 0.72
CA ALA A 290 -2.30 -9.65 1.40
C ALA A 290 -1.13 -9.32 0.42
N THR A 291 -1.38 -9.27 -0.88
CA THR A 291 -0.47 -8.70 -1.89
C THR A 291 -0.70 -7.20 -1.91
N MET A 292 0.23 -6.37 -1.39
CA MET A 292 0.00 -4.95 -1.15
C MET A 292 1.13 -4.06 -1.65
N GLY A 293 0.78 -2.81 -1.99
CA GLY A 293 1.76 -1.76 -2.29
C GLY A 293 2.65 -2.06 -3.50
N PRO A 294 3.99 -2.12 -3.34
CA PRO A 294 4.91 -2.36 -4.46
C PRO A 294 4.66 -3.68 -5.20
N SER A 295 4.17 -4.73 -4.53
CA SER A 295 3.85 -6.00 -5.16
C SER A 295 2.60 -5.90 -6.06
N GLU A 296 1.65 -5.02 -5.72
CA GLU A 296 0.53 -4.71 -6.60
C GLU A 296 1.00 -4.01 -7.89
N MET A 297 1.96 -3.08 -7.77
CA MET A 297 2.57 -2.46 -8.95
C MET A 297 3.21 -3.51 -9.87
N VAL A 298 3.95 -4.47 -9.33
CA VAL A 298 4.54 -5.57 -10.11
C VAL A 298 3.46 -6.36 -10.84
N ALA A 299 2.44 -6.82 -10.13
CA ALA A 299 1.36 -7.61 -10.71
C ALA A 299 0.57 -6.83 -11.78
N ALA A 300 0.21 -5.55 -11.49
CA ALA A 300 -0.53 -4.69 -12.41
C ALA A 300 0.23 -4.43 -13.70
N VAL A 301 1.53 -4.11 -13.61
CA VAL A 301 2.38 -3.85 -14.76
C VAL A 301 2.54 -5.10 -15.62
N LEU A 302 2.84 -6.25 -15.03
CA LEU A 302 2.99 -7.50 -15.78
C LEU A 302 1.69 -7.90 -16.49
N LYS A 303 0.52 -7.61 -15.89
CA LYS A 303 -0.78 -7.80 -16.52
C LYS A 303 -1.02 -6.82 -17.67
N ASP A 304 -0.79 -5.52 -17.45
CA ASP A 304 -1.01 -4.45 -18.45
C ASP A 304 -0.18 -4.69 -19.72
N PHE A 305 1.07 -5.13 -19.56
CA PHE A 305 1.94 -5.53 -20.66
C PHE A 305 1.60 -6.90 -21.27
N LYS A 306 0.51 -7.55 -20.82
CA LYS A 306 0.12 -8.91 -21.23
C LYS A 306 1.25 -9.94 -21.05
N ARG A 307 2.16 -9.64 -20.13
CA ARG A 307 3.34 -10.45 -19.84
C ARG A 307 2.98 -11.64 -18.95
N ALA A 308 1.94 -11.50 -18.14
CA ALA A 308 1.49 -12.54 -17.24
C ALA A 308 -0.04 -12.60 -17.12
N LYS A 309 -0.55 -13.77 -16.80
CA LYS A 309 -1.92 -13.97 -16.28
C LYS A 309 -1.90 -13.97 -14.77
N ILE A 310 -2.90 -13.34 -14.17
CA ILE A 310 -3.02 -13.20 -12.72
C ILE A 310 -4.03 -14.21 -12.16
N ILE A 311 -3.61 -15.02 -11.21
CA ILE A 311 -4.45 -16.01 -10.51
C ILE A 311 -4.58 -15.61 -9.04
N GLY A 312 -5.76 -15.69 -8.47
CA GLY A 312 -6.01 -15.49 -7.05
C GLY A 312 -7.19 -14.59 -6.73
N SER A 313 -7.16 -13.93 -5.59
CA SER A 313 -8.15 -12.93 -5.20
C SER A 313 -7.64 -11.50 -5.47
N PRO A 314 -8.55 -10.54 -5.76
CA PRO A 314 -8.17 -9.14 -5.98
C PRO A 314 -7.37 -8.57 -4.80
N THR A 315 -6.43 -7.70 -5.11
CA THR A 315 -5.60 -7.02 -4.12
C THR A 315 -6.26 -5.72 -3.60
N PRO A 316 -5.83 -5.16 -2.46
CA PRO A 316 -6.54 -4.05 -1.82
C PRO A 316 -6.37 -2.69 -2.51
N GLY A 317 -5.34 -2.48 -3.32
CA GLY A 317 -5.10 -1.20 -4.00
C GLY A 317 -4.29 -0.20 -3.19
N LEU A 318 -3.16 -0.60 -2.67
CA LEU A 318 -2.28 0.21 -1.82
C LEU A 318 -0.96 0.61 -2.52
N ALA A 319 -0.91 0.53 -3.86
CA ALA A 319 0.26 0.92 -4.63
C ALA A 319 0.44 2.45 -4.64
N ALA A 320 1.11 2.98 -3.63
CA ALA A 320 1.31 4.41 -3.41
C ALA A 320 2.70 4.71 -2.84
N ARG A 321 3.14 5.96 -2.99
CA ARG A 321 4.30 6.52 -2.32
C ARG A 321 3.88 7.27 -1.08
N GLN A 322 4.58 7.04 0.00
CA GLN A 322 4.48 7.80 1.22
C GLN A 322 5.74 8.64 1.43
N ASP A 323 5.57 9.87 1.91
CA ASP A 323 6.67 10.72 2.33
C ASP A 323 6.46 11.11 3.81
N LEU A 324 7.57 11.17 4.55
CA LEU A 324 7.58 11.55 5.96
C LEU A 324 7.88 13.03 6.10
N PHE A 325 7.02 13.75 6.81
CA PHE A 325 7.16 15.17 7.13
C PHE A 325 7.40 15.34 8.61
N SER A 326 8.61 15.72 8.99
CA SER A 326 8.97 15.95 10.39
C SER A 326 8.25 17.18 10.95
N LEU A 327 7.78 17.07 12.19
CA LEU A 327 7.16 18.12 12.96
C LEU A 327 8.08 18.56 14.09
N GLU A 328 7.78 19.73 14.67
CA GLU A 328 8.47 20.18 15.88
C GLU A 328 8.26 19.17 17.03
N GLY A 329 9.28 19.00 17.88
CA GLY A 329 9.21 18.05 19.00
C GLY A 329 9.62 16.61 18.65
N GLY A 330 9.82 16.29 17.37
CA GLY A 330 10.28 14.97 16.90
C GLY A 330 9.15 14.03 16.45
N ASP A 331 7.91 14.51 16.45
CA ASP A 331 6.77 13.84 15.83
C ASP A 331 6.84 13.95 14.29
N ALA A 332 6.02 13.21 13.55
CA ALA A 332 5.99 13.30 12.10
C ALA A 332 4.61 12.96 11.51
N LEU A 333 4.40 13.41 10.27
CA LEU A 333 3.30 12.96 9.43
C LEU A 333 3.84 12.05 8.33
N LEU A 334 3.33 10.84 8.25
CA LEU A 334 3.52 9.96 7.11
C LEU A 334 2.32 10.13 6.19
N LEU A 335 2.51 10.68 5.00
CA LEU A 335 1.41 11.01 4.10
C LEU A 335 1.56 10.30 2.76
N THR A 336 0.44 9.85 2.19
CA THR A 336 0.37 9.38 0.82
C THR A 336 0.51 10.58 -0.14
N THR A 337 1.64 10.67 -0.83
CA THR A 337 1.99 11.81 -1.69
C THR A 337 1.94 11.49 -3.18
N GLY A 338 1.83 10.22 -3.53
CA GLY A 338 1.68 9.80 -4.91
C GLY A 338 1.02 8.43 -5.02
N VAL A 339 0.16 8.25 -6.01
CA VAL A 339 -0.52 6.98 -6.26
C VAL A 339 -0.10 6.42 -7.62
N PHE A 340 0.12 5.11 -7.68
CA PHE A 340 0.57 4.47 -8.91
C PHE A 340 -0.57 4.35 -9.92
N CYS A 341 -0.27 4.77 -11.15
CA CYS A 341 -1.14 4.66 -12.31
C CYS A 341 -0.39 3.93 -13.43
N LEU A 342 -1.07 3.04 -14.12
CA LEU A 342 -0.58 2.40 -15.34
C LEU A 342 -0.48 3.43 -16.49
N ASN A 343 0.19 3.07 -17.59
CA ASN A 343 0.28 3.93 -18.77
C ASN A 343 -1.08 4.29 -19.37
N SER A 344 -2.06 3.41 -19.23
CA SER A 344 -3.46 3.64 -19.63
C SER A 344 -4.15 4.76 -18.84
N GLY A 345 -3.56 5.18 -17.71
CA GLY A 345 -4.18 6.08 -16.74
C GLY A 345 -5.01 5.36 -15.68
N GLU A 346 -5.10 4.03 -15.73
CA GLU A 346 -5.79 3.26 -14.70
C GLU A 346 -5.04 3.38 -13.37
N LYS A 347 -5.75 3.84 -12.32
CA LYS A 347 -5.24 3.93 -10.95
C LYS A 347 -5.40 2.58 -10.27
N ILE A 348 -4.33 2.09 -9.67
CA ILE A 348 -4.37 0.90 -8.81
C ILE A 348 -4.89 1.26 -7.41
N TRP A 349 -4.65 2.49 -6.97
CA TRP A 349 -5.09 3.01 -5.68
C TRP A 349 -6.59 2.83 -5.43
N GLY A 350 -6.96 2.18 -4.34
CA GLY A 350 -8.33 1.88 -3.93
C GLY A 350 -9.08 0.88 -4.80
N LYS A 351 -8.47 0.37 -5.89
CA LYS A 351 -9.10 -0.60 -6.80
C LYS A 351 -8.42 -1.96 -6.78
N GLY A 352 -7.10 -1.97 -6.52
CA GLY A 352 -6.28 -3.16 -6.56
C GLY A 352 -6.10 -3.75 -7.97
N VAL A 353 -5.47 -4.90 -8.00
CA VAL A 353 -5.24 -5.69 -9.22
C VAL A 353 -6.37 -6.72 -9.36
N ARG A 354 -7.11 -6.67 -10.45
CA ARG A 354 -8.10 -7.67 -10.81
C ARG A 354 -7.41 -8.92 -11.35
N THR A 355 -7.88 -10.09 -10.94
CA THR A 355 -7.35 -11.39 -11.38
C THR A 355 -7.98 -11.84 -12.70
N ASP A 356 -7.24 -12.58 -13.52
CA ASP A 356 -7.75 -13.23 -14.73
C ASP A 356 -8.49 -14.52 -14.39
N ILE A 357 -7.98 -15.25 -13.37
CA ILE A 357 -8.63 -16.41 -12.77
C ILE A 357 -8.88 -16.08 -11.30
N LYS A 358 -10.13 -15.83 -10.96
CA LYS A 358 -10.53 -15.48 -9.60
C LYS A 358 -10.64 -16.74 -8.74
N LEU A 359 -10.09 -16.67 -7.53
CA LEU A 359 -10.27 -17.65 -6.46
C LEU A 359 -11.12 -17.07 -5.35
N GLY A 360 -12.00 -17.90 -4.78
CA GLY A 360 -12.80 -17.56 -3.59
C GLY A 360 -11.96 -17.52 -2.31
N ALA A 361 -12.58 -17.08 -1.21
CA ALA A 361 -11.91 -17.01 0.09
C ALA A 361 -11.50 -18.41 0.61
N ASP A 362 -12.29 -19.43 0.29
CA ASP A 362 -12.09 -20.85 0.60
C ASP A 362 -11.12 -21.56 -0.35
N GLU A 363 -10.75 -20.94 -1.46
CA GLU A 363 -9.88 -21.49 -2.49
C GLU A 363 -8.41 -21.00 -2.39
N GLN A 364 -7.99 -20.44 -1.25
CA GLN A 364 -6.66 -19.81 -1.09
C GLN A 364 -5.52 -20.82 -0.82
N GLU A 365 -5.81 -22.12 -0.80
CA GLU A 365 -4.79 -23.14 -0.61
C GLU A 365 -3.86 -23.24 -1.84
N GLU A 366 -2.59 -23.47 -1.60
CA GLU A 366 -1.56 -23.56 -2.65
C GLU A 366 -1.89 -24.60 -3.73
N LYS A 367 -2.49 -25.74 -3.33
CA LYS A 367 -2.91 -26.79 -4.28
C LYS A 367 -3.89 -26.29 -5.34
N THR A 368 -4.79 -25.35 -4.98
CA THR A 368 -5.76 -24.74 -5.90
C THR A 368 -5.06 -23.84 -6.91
N TYR A 369 -4.13 -22.98 -6.45
CA TYR A 369 -3.31 -22.17 -7.34
C TYR A 369 -2.52 -23.02 -8.34
N ILE A 370 -1.90 -24.11 -7.88
CA ILE A 370 -1.17 -25.06 -8.73
C ILE A 370 -2.11 -25.66 -9.79
N ALA A 371 -3.27 -26.17 -9.40
CA ALA A 371 -4.24 -26.79 -10.32
C ALA A 371 -4.70 -25.80 -11.41
N LYS A 372 -5.05 -24.56 -11.02
CA LYS A 372 -5.44 -23.51 -11.98
C LYS A 372 -4.29 -23.11 -12.90
N THR A 373 -3.05 -23.05 -12.39
CA THR A 373 -1.87 -22.77 -13.19
C THR A 373 -1.63 -23.86 -14.24
N ILE A 374 -1.69 -25.13 -13.84
CA ILE A 374 -1.53 -26.26 -14.76
C ILE A 374 -2.60 -26.22 -15.84
N GLY A 375 -3.88 -26.01 -15.47
CA GLY A 375 -4.98 -25.90 -16.43
C GLY A 375 -4.79 -24.79 -17.46
N LEU A 376 -4.21 -23.66 -17.05
CA LEU A 376 -3.92 -22.53 -17.93
C LEU A 376 -2.79 -22.83 -18.92
N ILE A 377 -1.77 -23.55 -18.47
CA ILE A 377 -0.60 -23.91 -19.28
C ILE A 377 -0.91 -25.03 -20.28
N SER A 378 -1.75 -26.01 -19.87
CA SER A 378 -2.12 -27.15 -20.72
C SER A 378 -3.18 -26.81 -21.77
N GLY A 379 -3.88 -25.70 -21.62
CA GLY A 379 -4.89 -25.21 -22.56
C GLY A 379 -4.40 -24.13 -23.53
N SER A 380 -3.12 -23.78 -23.45
CA SER A 380 -2.43 -22.86 -24.37
C SER A 380 -1.60 -23.66 -25.38
#